data_d975b7d71461ebd1d4bca0f1abc1c586
#
_entry.id   d975b7d71461ebd1d4bca0f1abc1c586
#
_cell.length_a   1.000
_cell.length_b   1.000
_cell.length_c   1.000
_cell.angle_alpha   90.00
_cell.angle_beta   90.00
_cell.angle_gamma   90.00
#
_symmetry.space_group_name_H-M   'P 1'
#
loop_
_entity.id
_entity.type
_entity.pdbx_description
1 polymer ?
#
loop_
_entity_poly.entity_id
_entity_poly.type
_entity_poly.pdbx_seq_one_letter_code
_entity_poly.pdbx_strand_id
1 'polypeptide(L)'
;RVLFRSVGALSAALFAGCGSSSDDSAATQDTAEETVVADVEEDAATADAGFVENEIFSDEELDFLNLSAVWFQAVPMENETTSYSADDADIHIEADISALENDLGYGVGDWIPYLTVDYLIEDTDGNEVVSGTFMEMAASDGPHYGNNIKLDPGTYNLTITIHSPGENGYLIHSDSETGPGGSLAEHFADGNLSYTYENWEFLGLE
;
A
#
# COMPACT_ATOMS: atom_id res chain seq x y z
N ARG A 1 -5.80 6.34 -43.08
CA ARG A 1 -5.02 7.59 -43.24
C ARG A 1 -5.95 8.75 -42.93
N VAL A 2 -5.84 9.33 -41.77
CA VAL A 2 -6.40 10.64 -41.44
C VAL A 2 -5.27 11.45 -40.77
N LEU A 3 -4.83 12.47 -41.48
CA LEU A 3 -3.84 13.44 -41.07
C LEU A 3 -4.56 14.52 -40.25
N PHE A 4 -4.19 14.73 -39.00
CA PHE A 4 -4.51 15.95 -38.24
C PHE A 4 -3.28 16.85 -38.19
N ARG A 5 -3.37 17.99 -38.84
CA ARG A 5 -2.44 19.11 -38.71
C ARG A 5 -2.87 19.98 -37.51
N SER A 6 -1.99 20.15 -36.55
CA SER A 6 -2.16 21.15 -35.51
C SER A 6 -1.46 22.44 -35.91
N VAL A 7 -2.20 23.52 -35.88
CA VAL A 7 -1.74 24.91 -36.07
C VAL A 7 -1.49 25.49 -34.69
N GLY A 8 -0.25 25.96 -34.46
CA GLY A 8 0.10 26.68 -33.25
C GLY A 8 -0.39 28.12 -33.24
N ALA A 9 -0.69 28.63 -32.09
CA ALA A 9 -0.82 30.07 -31.84
C ALA A 9 0.01 30.45 -30.61
N LEU A 10 1.05 31.21 -30.86
CA LEU A 10 1.89 31.92 -29.90
C LEU A 10 1.17 33.15 -29.44
N SER A 11 1.04 33.42 -28.15
CA SER A 11 0.66 34.72 -27.60
C SER A 11 1.59 35.11 -26.47
N ALA A 12 2.47 36.03 -26.78
CA ALA A 12 3.31 36.76 -25.82
C ALA A 12 2.52 37.99 -25.28
N ALA A 13 2.52 38.13 -23.97
CA ALA A 13 2.11 39.40 -23.36
C ALA A 13 3.23 39.88 -22.42
N LEU A 14 3.88 40.97 -22.85
CA LEU A 14 4.77 41.78 -22.06
C LEU A 14 3.95 42.80 -21.25
N PHE A 15 4.21 42.90 -19.94
CA PHE A 15 3.88 44.11 -19.19
C PHE A 15 5.12 44.57 -18.43
N ALA A 16 5.64 45.72 -18.88
CA ALA A 16 6.57 46.54 -18.14
C ALA A 16 5.80 47.56 -17.31
N GLY A 17 6.22 47.75 -16.07
CA GLY A 17 5.71 48.83 -15.20
C GLY A 17 6.79 49.23 -14.22
N CYS A 18 7.44 50.40 -14.52
CA CYS A 18 8.36 51.13 -13.65
C CYS A 18 7.62 51.84 -12.54
N GLY A 19 8.27 52.04 -11.39
CA GLY A 19 7.82 52.98 -10.35
C GLY A 19 8.77 53.04 -9.16
N SER A 20 9.46 54.13 -9.05
CA SER A 20 10.64 54.55 -8.29
C SER A 20 10.45 54.74 -6.79
N SER A 21 11.62 54.63 -6.09
CA SER A 21 12.21 55.51 -5.03
C SER A 21 11.48 55.60 -3.69
N SER A 22 12.08 55.62 -2.56
CA SER A 22 13.36 56.04 -2.01
C SER A 22 13.40 55.78 -0.49
N ASP A 23 14.61 55.59 -0.04
CA ASP A 23 15.28 56.07 1.18
C ASP A 23 15.10 55.37 2.54
N ASP A 24 16.22 54.83 2.93
CA ASP A 24 17.10 55.20 4.05
C ASP A 24 16.80 54.56 5.42
N SER A 25 17.76 53.87 5.90
CA SER A 25 18.45 53.93 7.16
C SER A 25 18.83 52.57 7.75
N ALA A 26 20.11 52.45 7.95
CA ALA A 26 20.85 51.39 8.58
C ALA A 26 20.43 51.08 10.03
N ALA A 27 20.53 49.82 10.39
CA ALA A 27 21.11 49.36 11.65
C ALA A 27 21.49 47.87 11.58
N THR A 28 22.77 47.64 11.69
CA THR A 28 23.42 46.39 12.04
C THR A 28 22.96 45.84 13.35
N GLN A 29 22.64 44.52 13.40
CA GLN A 29 23.02 43.67 14.53
C GLN A 29 23.01 42.20 14.13
N ASP A 30 24.20 41.66 14.14
CA ASP A 30 24.69 40.35 14.45
C ASP A 30 23.77 39.54 15.39
N THR A 31 23.50 38.28 15.05
CA THR A 31 23.65 37.13 15.96
C THR A 31 23.01 35.85 15.45
N ALA A 32 23.91 34.82 15.43
CA ALA A 32 23.61 33.38 15.68
C ALA A 32 22.74 32.63 14.69
N GLU A 33 23.44 31.84 13.87
CA GLU A 33 22.94 30.57 13.35
C GLU A 33 22.52 29.65 14.50
N GLU A 34 21.24 29.48 14.63
CA GLU A 34 20.69 28.35 15.37
C GLU A 34 20.21 27.33 14.34
N THR A 35 21.06 26.32 14.10
CA THR A 35 20.69 25.12 13.37
C THR A 35 19.62 24.38 14.16
N VAL A 36 18.37 24.63 13.82
CA VAL A 36 17.26 23.77 14.22
C VAL A 36 17.36 22.52 13.34
N VAL A 37 17.92 21.45 13.88
CA VAL A 37 17.68 20.09 13.40
C VAL A 37 16.21 19.83 13.67
N ALA A 38 15.40 19.92 12.63
CA ALA A 38 14.07 19.37 12.66
C ALA A 38 14.22 17.86 12.78
N ASP A 39 13.97 17.32 13.97
CA ASP A 39 13.55 15.94 14.12
C ASP A 39 12.28 15.79 13.26
N VAL A 40 12.42 15.11 12.13
CA VAL A 40 11.29 14.60 11.40
C VAL A 40 10.91 13.34 12.16
N GLU A 41 10.09 13.49 13.18
CA GLU A 41 9.28 12.38 13.64
C GLU A 41 8.36 12.05 12.47
N GLU A 42 8.63 10.92 11.83
CA GLU A 42 7.71 10.25 10.92
C GLU A 42 6.51 9.81 11.78
N ASP A 43 5.61 10.74 11.99
CA ASP A 43 4.28 10.46 12.53
C ASP A 43 3.52 9.83 11.35
N ALA A 44 3.58 8.49 11.27
CA ALA A 44 2.65 7.75 10.45
C ALA A 44 1.26 8.18 10.89
N ALA A 45 0.61 8.94 10.03
CA ALA A 45 -0.74 9.44 10.25
C ALA A 45 -1.68 8.23 10.34
N THR A 46 -1.82 7.66 11.54
CA THR A 46 -3.01 6.90 11.90
C THR A 46 -4.15 7.90 11.89
N ALA A 47 -4.76 8.08 10.74
CA ALA A 47 -5.98 8.85 10.63
C ALA A 47 -6.99 8.22 11.59
N ASP A 48 -7.58 9.05 12.43
CA ASP A 48 -8.60 8.76 13.43
C ASP A 48 -9.74 7.88 12.84
N ALA A 49 -9.47 6.60 12.68
CA ALA A 49 -10.44 5.59 12.21
C ALA A 49 -11.34 5.10 13.36
N GLY A 50 -11.07 5.53 14.59
CA GLY A 50 -11.85 5.16 15.77
C GLY A 50 -11.62 3.73 16.28
N PHE A 51 -10.63 3.02 15.72
CA PHE A 51 -10.18 1.69 16.18
C PHE A 51 -8.65 1.61 16.15
N VAL A 52 -8.10 0.61 16.83
CA VAL A 52 -6.66 0.36 16.89
C VAL A 52 -6.34 -0.84 16.02
N GLU A 53 -5.47 -0.65 15.05
CA GLU A 53 -4.85 -1.73 14.30
C GLU A 53 -3.80 -2.43 15.16
N ASN A 54 -3.86 -3.75 15.17
CA ASN A 54 -2.88 -4.58 15.86
C ASN A 54 -1.95 -5.19 14.81
N GLU A 55 -0.69 -4.83 14.85
CA GLU A 55 0.32 -5.36 13.94
C GLU A 55 0.49 -6.86 14.14
N ILE A 56 0.51 -7.60 13.02
CA ILE A 56 0.97 -8.99 12.97
C ILE A 56 2.44 -8.99 12.58
N PHE A 57 2.77 -8.34 11.48
CA PHE A 57 4.14 -8.05 11.03
C PHE A 57 4.12 -6.85 10.09
N SER A 58 5.27 -6.19 9.91
CA SER A 58 5.41 -5.03 9.05
C SER A 58 6.68 -5.08 8.20
N ASP A 59 6.61 -4.45 7.03
CA ASP A 59 7.73 -4.18 6.12
C ASP A 59 8.53 -5.42 5.67
N GLU A 60 7.84 -6.53 5.41
CA GLU A 60 8.49 -7.71 4.85
C GLU A 60 8.67 -7.57 3.33
N GLU A 61 9.92 -7.64 2.91
CA GLU A 61 10.28 -7.56 1.49
C GLU A 61 10.09 -8.91 0.80
N LEU A 62 9.23 -8.95 -0.20
CA LEU A 62 8.92 -10.15 -0.96
C LEU A 62 9.03 -9.88 -2.47
N ASP A 63 10.22 -10.09 -3.04
CA ASP A 63 10.56 -9.71 -4.41
C ASP A 63 10.42 -8.19 -4.62
N PHE A 64 9.50 -7.75 -5.46
CA PHE A 64 9.21 -6.32 -5.70
C PHE A 64 8.12 -5.75 -4.80
N LEU A 65 7.67 -6.51 -3.81
CA LEU A 65 6.57 -6.16 -2.91
C LEU A 65 7.08 -5.88 -1.49
N ASN A 66 6.52 -4.86 -0.87
CA ASN A 66 6.51 -4.68 0.58
C ASN A 66 5.18 -5.20 1.10
N LEU A 67 5.21 -6.08 2.10
CA LEU A 67 4.07 -6.74 2.69
C LEU A 67 4.00 -6.46 4.19
N SER A 68 2.86 -5.95 4.65
CA SER A 68 2.51 -5.83 6.06
C SER A 68 1.18 -6.51 6.34
N ALA A 69 0.92 -6.92 7.56
CA ALA A 69 -0.37 -7.45 7.96
C ALA A 69 -0.77 -6.95 9.35
N VAL A 70 -2.05 -6.57 9.46
CA VAL A 70 -2.68 -6.09 10.69
C VAL A 70 -4.02 -6.78 10.92
N TRP A 71 -4.54 -6.65 12.14
CA TRP A 71 -5.89 -7.10 12.49
C TRP A 71 -6.57 -6.15 13.48
N PHE A 72 -7.90 -6.11 13.44
CA PHE A 72 -8.75 -5.33 14.35
C PHE A 72 -10.15 -5.92 14.43
N GLN A 73 -11.09 -5.24 15.11
CA GLN A 73 -12.48 -5.71 15.19
C GLN A 73 -13.10 -5.83 13.80
N ALA A 74 -13.95 -6.83 13.62
CA ALA A 74 -14.69 -7.02 12.37
C ALA A 74 -15.47 -5.75 11.97
N VAL A 75 -15.45 -5.40 10.70
CA VAL A 75 -16.05 -4.17 10.17
C VAL A 75 -17.15 -4.48 9.16
N PRO A 76 -18.22 -3.68 9.11
CA PRO A 76 -19.26 -3.82 8.08
C PRO A 76 -18.71 -3.33 6.73
N MET A 77 -18.95 -4.10 5.70
CA MET A 77 -18.53 -3.81 4.32
C MET A 77 -19.73 -3.73 3.39
N GLU A 78 -19.63 -2.94 2.33
CA GLU A 78 -20.61 -3.00 1.23
C GLU A 78 -20.35 -4.23 0.36
N ASN A 79 -21.42 -4.82 -0.18
CA ASN A 79 -21.37 -5.99 -1.09
C ASN A 79 -20.70 -7.24 -0.51
N GLU A 80 -20.88 -7.50 0.77
CA GLU A 80 -20.40 -8.72 1.44
C GLU A 80 -20.97 -9.99 0.77
N THR A 81 -20.19 -10.61 -0.12
CA THR A 81 -20.61 -11.84 -0.81
C THR A 81 -19.77 -13.06 -0.45
N THR A 82 -18.57 -12.86 0.06
CA THR A 82 -17.56 -13.90 0.31
C THR A 82 -16.93 -13.82 1.69
N SER A 83 -17.23 -12.76 2.45
CA SER A 83 -16.75 -12.51 3.81
C SER A 83 -17.87 -12.81 4.83
N TYR A 84 -17.51 -13.00 6.09
CA TYR A 84 -18.48 -12.95 7.19
C TYR A 84 -18.97 -11.50 7.38
N SER A 85 -20.23 -11.34 7.77
CA SER A 85 -20.70 -10.04 8.25
C SER A 85 -19.95 -9.65 9.53
N ALA A 86 -19.89 -8.36 9.84
CA ALA A 86 -19.25 -7.89 11.07
C ALA A 86 -19.86 -8.51 12.34
N ASP A 87 -21.17 -8.83 12.31
CA ASP A 87 -21.88 -9.46 13.45
C ASP A 87 -21.53 -10.95 13.61
N ASP A 88 -21.06 -11.61 12.54
CA ASP A 88 -20.76 -13.04 12.53
C ASP A 88 -19.26 -13.36 12.60
N ALA A 89 -18.38 -12.38 12.39
CA ALA A 89 -16.94 -12.50 12.44
C ALA A 89 -16.38 -12.14 13.82
N ASP A 90 -15.17 -12.57 14.08
CA ASP A 90 -14.43 -12.20 15.29
C ASP A 90 -13.52 -11.01 15.02
N ILE A 91 -12.83 -11.00 13.88
CA ILE A 91 -11.88 -9.94 13.48
C ILE A 91 -11.96 -9.64 11.99
N HIS A 92 -11.45 -8.46 11.64
CA HIS A 92 -10.96 -8.13 10.31
C HIS A 92 -9.44 -8.31 10.27
N ILE A 93 -8.92 -8.94 9.21
CA ILE A 93 -7.49 -9.10 8.97
C ILE A 93 -7.16 -8.52 7.60
N GLU A 94 -6.07 -7.77 7.52
CA GLU A 94 -5.62 -7.07 6.31
C GLU A 94 -4.19 -7.43 5.94
N ALA A 95 -3.93 -7.37 4.63
CA ALA A 95 -2.61 -7.37 4.04
C ALA A 95 -2.44 -6.09 3.21
N ASP A 96 -1.49 -5.26 3.62
CA ASP A 96 -1.04 -4.08 2.89
C ASP A 96 0.08 -4.46 1.96
N ILE A 97 -0.12 -4.27 0.66
CA ILE A 97 0.83 -4.68 -0.37
C ILE A 97 1.16 -3.49 -1.25
N SER A 98 2.40 -3.03 -1.17
CA SER A 98 2.90 -1.93 -1.96
C SER A 98 4.16 -2.29 -2.75
N ALA A 99 4.50 -1.47 -3.74
CA ALA A 99 5.67 -1.70 -4.58
C ALA A 99 6.95 -1.23 -3.89
N LEU A 100 7.98 -2.06 -3.94
CA LEU A 100 9.38 -1.69 -3.78
C LEU A 100 9.96 -1.19 -5.11
N GLU A 101 11.26 -0.90 -5.16
CA GLU A 101 11.96 -0.61 -6.42
C GLU A 101 11.79 -1.79 -7.40
N ASN A 102 11.32 -1.51 -8.61
CA ASN A 102 10.95 -2.54 -9.59
C ASN A 102 11.12 -2.05 -11.03
N ASP A 103 11.04 -2.98 -11.98
CA ASP A 103 11.04 -2.74 -13.41
C ASP A 103 9.69 -3.01 -14.09
N LEU A 104 8.62 -3.10 -13.29
CA LEU A 104 7.24 -3.35 -13.74
C LEU A 104 6.43 -2.07 -13.97
N GLY A 105 7.01 -0.90 -13.63
CA GLY A 105 6.38 0.40 -13.83
C GLY A 105 5.53 0.91 -12.68
N TYR A 106 5.53 0.23 -11.54
CA TYR A 106 4.95 0.76 -10.30
C TYR A 106 5.90 1.76 -9.66
N GLY A 107 5.38 2.86 -9.14
CA GLY A 107 6.14 3.74 -8.24
C GLY A 107 6.38 3.06 -6.89
N VAL A 108 7.52 3.34 -6.24
CA VAL A 108 7.79 2.87 -4.88
C VAL A 108 6.71 3.39 -3.94
N GLY A 109 6.09 2.48 -3.17
CA GLY A 109 4.97 2.77 -2.30
C GLY A 109 3.60 2.73 -2.97
N ASP A 110 3.53 2.54 -4.30
CA ASP A 110 2.24 2.37 -4.98
C ASP A 110 1.58 1.06 -4.53
N TRP A 111 0.30 1.13 -4.23
CA TRP A 111 -0.52 -0.06 -4.03
C TRP A 111 -0.61 -0.91 -5.31
N ILE A 112 -0.54 -2.23 -5.19
CA ILE A 112 -0.57 -3.16 -6.32
C ILE A 112 -1.96 -3.75 -6.49
N PRO A 113 -2.71 -3.38 -7.54
CA PRO A 113 -4.04 -3.92 -7.82
C PRO A 113 -4.00 -5.29 -8.52
N TYR A 114 -5.15 -5.94 -8.60
CA TYR A 114 -5.38 -7.18 -9.34
C TYR A 114 -4.61 -8.39 -8.82
N LEU A 115 -4.07 -8.36 -7.62
CA LEU A 115 -3.49 -9.56 -6.99
C LEU A 115 -4.61 -10.54 -6.58
N THR A 116 -4.31 -11.83 -6.60
CA THR A 116 -5.01 -12.80 -5.77
C THR A 116 -4.13 -13.04 -4.55
N VAL A 117 -4.64 -12.78 -3.37
CA VAL A 117 -3.90 -12.87 -2.11
C VAL A 117 -4.59 -13.92 -1.25
N ASP A 118 -4.00 -15.10 -1.19
CA ASP A 118 -4.51 -16.18 -0.34
C ASP A 118 -3.88 -16.11 1.05
N TYR A 119 -4.65 -16.45 2.07
CA TYR A 119 -4.16 -16.60 3.43
C TYR A 119 -4.45 -18.01 3.98
N LEU A 120 -3.51 -18.50 4.77
CA LEU A 120 -3.63 -19.75 5.52
C LEU A 120 -3.19 -19.49 6.95
N ILE A 121 -4.04 -19.76 7.92
CA ILE A 121 -3.74 -19.72 9.35
C ILE A 121 -3.73 -21.15 9.87
N GLU A 122 -2.59 -21.56 10.39
CA GLU A 122 -2.36 -22.88 10.96
C GLU A 122 -2.07 -22.76 12.46
N ASP A 123 -2.43 -23.80 13.22
CA ASP A 123 -1.95 -23.94 14.60
C ASP A 123 -0.45 -24.29 14.64
N THR A 124 0.12 -24.33 15.84
CA THR A 124 1.55 -24.66 16.03
C THR A 124 1.90 -26.10 15.68
N ASP A 125 0.92 -26.97 15.50
CA ASP A 125 1.09 -28.34 15.06
C ASP A 125 0.99 -28.48 13.53
N GLY A 126 0.70 -27.38 12.81
CA GLY A 126 0.57 -27.33 11.35
C GLY A 126 -0.80 -27.80 10.85
N ASN A 127 -1.83 -27.76 11.69
CA ASN A 127 -3.18 -28.02 11.24
C ASN A 127 -3.83 -26.71 10.78
N GLU A 128 -4.48 -26.74 9.61
CA GLU A 128 -5.27 -25.62 9.12
C GLU A 128 -6.40 -25.27 10.09
N VAL A 129 -6.45 -24.00 10.49
CA VAL A 129 -7.51 -23.43 11.34
C VAL A 129 -8.49 -22.65 10.47
N VAL A 130 -7.99 -21.75 9.64
CA VAL A 130 -8.80 -20.99 8.67
C VAL A 130 -7.94 -20.64 7.46
N SER A 131 -8.53 -20.69 6.28
CA SER A 131 -7.92 -20.26 5.03
C SER A 131 -8.93 -19.58 4.13
N GLY A 132 -8.45 -18.79 3.19
CA GLY A 132 -9.28 -18.11 2.20
C GLY A 132 -8.47 -17.21 1.28
N THR A 133 -9.20 -16.41 0.51
CA THR A 133 -8.64 -15.37 -0.34
C THR A 133 -9.10 -14.02 0.19
N PHE A 134 -8.16 -13.11 0.40
CA PHE A 134 -8.47 -11.72 0.75
C PHE A 134 -9.18 -11.04 -0.41
N MET A 135 -10.08 -10.13 -0.07
CA MET A 135 -10.81 -9.31 -1.01
C MET A 135 -10.09 -7.96 -1.16
N GLU A 136 -9.95 -7.53 -2.42
CA GLU A 136 -9.52 -6.18 -2.74
C GLU A 136 -10.58 -5.18 -2.28
N MET A 137 -10.22 -4.25 -1.41
CA MET A 137 -11.16 -3.29 -0.83
C MET A 137 -10.51 -1.93 -0.57
N ALA A 138 -11.32 -0.97 -0.13
CA ALA A 138 -10.86 0.37 0.19
C ALA A 138 -11.39 0.79 1.56
N ALA A 139 -10.52 1.37 2.38
CA ALA A 139 -10.84 2.01 3.64
C ALA A 139 -10.47 3.51 3.62
N SER A 140 -10.55 4.16 4.77
CA SER A 140 -10.29 5.62 4.88
C SER A 140 -8.81 5.97 4.67
N ASP A 141 -7.92 5.05 4.93
CA ASP A 141 -6.46 5.15 4.81
C ASP A 141 -5.92 4.67 3.46
N GLY A 142 -6.70 3.86 2.74
CA GLY A 142 -6.31 3.44 1.39
C GLY A 142 -6.93 2.13 0.93
N PRO A 143 -6.52 1.65 -0.25
CA PRO A 143 -6.87 0.32 -0.73
C PRO A 143 -5.95 -0.74 -0.12
N HIS A 144 -6.52 -1.90 0.22
CA HIS A 144 -5.83 -3.04 0.80
C HIS A 144 -6.50 -4.36 0.39
N TYR A 145 -5.94 -5.47 0.85
CA TYR A 145 -6.49 -6.82 0.72
C TYR A 145 -6.90 -7.31 2.10
N GLY A 146 -8.18 -7.62 2.33
CA GLY A 146 -8.65 -7.97 3.66
C GLY A 146 -9.85 -8.92 3.67
N ASN A 147 -10.19 -9.40 4.87
CA ASN A 147 -11.37 -10.22 5.08
C ASN A 147 -11.81 -10.21 6.54
N ASN A 148 -13.12 -10.31 6.77
CA ASN A 148 -13.67 -10.65 8.08
C ASN A 148 -13.58 -12.16 8.29
N ILE A 149 -12.97 -12.61 9.38
CA ILE A 149 -12.76 -14.03 9.68
C ILE A 149 -13.20 -14.39 11.09
N LYS A 150 -13.34 -15.71 11.33
CA LYS A 150 -13.51 -16.29 12.66
C LYS A 150 -12.20 -16.87 13.10
N LEU A 151 -11.73 -16.47 14.29
CA LEU A 151 -10.51 -16.94 14.88
C LEU A 151 -10.58 -16.88 16.40
N ASP A 152 -10.44 -18.03 17.06
CA ASP A 152 -10.32 -18.09 18.51
C ASP A 152 -8.94 -17.57 18.97
N PRO A 153 -8.81 -17.04 20.21
CA PRO A 153 -7.50 -16.70 20.77
C PRO A 153 -6.54 -17.92 20.78
N GLY A 154 -5.29 -17.71 20.34
CA GLY A 154 -4.32 -18.78 20.20
C GLY A 154 -2.97 -18.30 19.69
N THR A 155 -2.07 -19.27 19.39
CA THR A 155 -0.80 -19.01 18.71
C THR A 155 -0.85 -19.71 17.35
N TYR A 156 -0.55 -18.96 16.31
CA TYR A 156 -0.74 -19.38 14.93
C TYR A 156 0.47 -19.08 14.05
N ASN A 157 0.51 -19.72 12.90
CA ASN A 157 1.36 -19.33 11.79
C ASN A 157 0.44 -18.77 10.69
N LEU A 158 0.72 -17.55 10.23
CA LEU A 158 0.01 -16.91 9.12
C LEU A 158 0.87 -16.98 7.87
N THR A 159 0.39 -17.67 6.85
CA THR A 159 1.00 -17.69 5.52
C THR A 159 0.17 -16.85 4.56
N ILE A 160 0.79 -15.88 3.90
CA ILE A 160 0.20 -15.10 2.81
C ILE A 160 0.87 -15.53 1.51
N THR A 161 0.04 -15.87 0.51
CA THR A 161 0.50 -16.28 -0.82
C THR A 161 -0.09 -15.34 -1.86
N ILE A 162 0.79 -14.71 -2.64
CA ILE A 162 0.45 -13.68 -3.62
C ILE A 162 0.65 -14.25 -5.02
N HIS A 163 -0.43 -14.24 -5.81
CA HIS A 163 -0.43 -14.65 -7.21
C HIS A 163 -0.20 -13.46 -8.13
N SER A 164 0.33 -13.74 -9.31
CA SER A 164 0.59 -12.71 -10.31
C SER A 164 -0.69 -11.93 -10.68
N PRO A 165 -0.66 -10.60 -10.72
CA PRO A 165 -1.81 -9.81 -11.17
C PRO A 165 -2.14 -10.06 -12.66
N GLY A 166 -1.20 -10.60 -13.42
CA GLY A 166 -1.43 -11.05 -14.79
C GLY A 166 -2.48 -12.17 -14.92
N GLU A 167 -2.66 -13.00 -13.89
CA GLU A 167 -3.69 -14.03 -13.83
C GLU A 167 -5.11 -13.42 -13.82
N ASN A 168 -5.25 -12.22 -13.27
CA ASN A 168 -6.49 -11.45 -13.22
C ASN A 168 -6.61 -10.43 -14.37
N GLY A 169 -5.75 -10.56 -15.39
CA GLY A 169 -5.83 -9.76 -16.61
C GLY A 169 -5.16 -8.39 -16.54
N TYR A 170 -4.30 -8.15 -15.57
CA TYR A 170 -3.46 -6.97 -15.54
C TYR A 170 -2.45 -7.01 -16.68
N LEU A 171 -2.30 -5.89 -17.41
CA LEU A 171 -1.48 -5.81 -18.60
C LEU A 171 -0.31 -4.85 -18.40
N ILE A 172 0.89 -5.29 -18.80
CA ILE A 172 2.10 -4.47 -18.88
C ILE A 172 2.51 -4.37 -20.36
N HIS A 173 2.91 -3.17 -20.79
CA HIS A 173 3.48 -3.00 -22.13
C HIS A 173 4.81 -3.75 -22.22
N SER A 174 5.01 -4.54 -23.29
CA SER A 174 6.19 -5.38 -23.46
C SER A 174 7.13 -4.91 -24.58
N ASP A 175 6.83 -3.78 -25.23
CA ASP A 175 7.70 -3.23 -26.26
C ASP A 175 8.77 -2.32 -25.66
N SER A 176 9.91 -2.17 -26.34
CA SER A 176 11.07 -1.45 -25.83
C SER A 176 10.93 0.08 -25.81
N GLU A 177 9.84 0.65 -26.36
CA GLU A 177 9.62 2.09 -26.40
C GLU A 177 8.65 2.57 -25.31
N THR A 178 7.69 1.73 -24.94
CA THR A 178 6.61 2.10 -24.00
C THR A 178 6.51 1.16 -22.78
N GLY A 179 7.17 0.01 -22.81
CA GLY A 179 7.22 -0.93 -21.70
C GLY A 179 8.16 -0.47 -20.58
N PRO A 180 7.91 -0.87 -19.33
CA PRO A 180 8.75 -0.50 -18.18
C PRO A 180 10.13 -1.18 -18.17
N GLY A 181 10.28 -2.30 -18.87
CA GLY A 181 11.55 -3.03 -19.00
C GLY A 181 11.53 -4.44 -18.43
N GLY A 182 10.76 -4.70 -17.38
CA GLY A 182 10.56 -6.02 -16.78
C GLY A 182 9.26 -6.70 -17.19
N SER A 183 9.03 -7.87 -16.65
CA SER A 183 7.81 -8.63 -16.88
C SER A 183 7.33 -9.38 -15.63
N LEU A 184 6.02 -9.48 -15.44
CA LEU A 184 5.43 -10.28 -14.35
C LEU A 184 5.91 -11.73 -14.39
N ALA A 185 6.14 -12.30 -15.57
CA ALA A 185 6.59 -13.67 -15.73
C ALA A 185 8.01 -13.91 -15.15
N GLU A 186 8.85 -12.89 -15.07
CA GLU A 186 10.18 -12.97 -14.45
C GLU A 186 10.07 -12.99 -12.94
N HIS A 187 9.27 -12.11 -12.35
CA HIS A 187 9.03 -12.04 -10.90
C HIS A 187 8.28 -13.26 -10.34
N PHE A 188 7.44 -13.90 -11.14
CA PHE A 188 6.69 -15.09 -10.76
C PHE A 188 7.21 -16.36 -11.43
N ALA A 189 8.48 -16.39 -11.88
CA ALA A 189 9.06 -17.53 -12.60
C ALA A 189 9.14 -18.80 -11.76
N ASP A 190 9.39 -18.68 -10.46
CA ASP A 190 9.48 -19.79 -9.51
C ASP A 190 8.12 -20.13 -8.83
N GLY A 191 7.04 -19.48 -9.27
CA GLY A 191 5.68 -19.65 -8.74
C GLY A 191 5.18 -18.41 -8.01
N ASN A 192 4.19 -18.61 -7.15
CA ASN A 192 3.62 -17.53 -6.34
C ASN A 192 4.62 -17.05 -5.27
N LEU A 193 4.53 -15.76 -4.94
CA LEU A 193 5.30 -15.19 -3.85
C LEU A 193 4.61 -15.54 -2.53
N SER A 194 5.35 -15.98 -1.52
CA SER A 194 4.76 -16.42 -0.25
C SER A 194 5.63 -16.04 0.94
N TYR A 195 4.98 -15.58 2.00
CA TYR A 195 5.62 -15.27 3.28
C TYR A 195 4.84 -15.93 4.41
N THR A 196 5.56 -16.47 5.41
CA THR A 196 4.97 -17.08 6.61
C THR A 196 5.49 -16.37 7.85
N TYR A 197 4.58 -15.77 8.61
CA TYR A 197 4.86 -15.25 9.96
C TYR A 197 4.54 -16.32 10.98
N GLU A 198 5.56 -16.76 11.72
CA GLU A 198 5.44 -17.84 12.68
C GLU A 198 5.15 -17.32 14.10
N ASN A 199 4.37 -18.09 14.85
CA ASN A 199 4.08 -17.86 16.27
C ASN A 199 3.36 -16.52 16.54
N TRP A 200 2.44 -16.11 15.66
CA TRP A 200 1.55 -14.99 15.92
C TRP A 200 0.66 -15.27 17.14
N GLU A 201 0.87 -14.49 18.21
CA GLU A 201 0.01 -14.55 19.40
C GLU A 201 -1.24 -13.70 19.20
N PHE A 202 -2.36 -14.35 18.92
CA PHE A 202 -3.66 -13.69 18.85
C PHE A 202 -4.39 -13.83 20.19
N LEU A 203 -4.55 -12.72 20.91
CA LEU A 203 -5.16 -12.71 22.24
C LEU A 203 -6.67 -12.49 22.21
N GLY A 204 -7.24 -12.20 21.03
CA GLY A 204 -8.63 -11.79 20.87
C GLY A 204 -8.84 -10.31 21.16
N LEU A 205 -10.06 -9.83 20.92
CA LEU A 205 -10.48 -8.48 21.30
C LEU A 205 -10.73 -8.43 22.82
N GLU A 206 -10.25 -7.36 23.49
CA GLU A 206 -10.49 -7.08 24.90
C GLU A 206 -11.92 -6.54 25.17
#